data_2d37afa6005829850d2126055706a151
#
_entry.id   2d37afa6005829850d2126055706a151
#
_cell.length_a   1.000
_cell.length_b   1.000
_cell.length_c   1.000
_cell.angle_alpha   90.00
_cell.angle_beta   90.00
_cell.angle_gamma   90.00
#
_symmetry.space_group_name_H-M   'P 1'
#
loop_
_entity.id
_entity.type
_entity.pdbx_description
1 polymer ?
#
loop_
_entity_poly.entity_id
_entity_poly.type
_entity_poly.pdbx_seq_one_letter_code
_entity_poly.pdbx_strand_id
1 'polypeptide(L)'
;MHPPAPTAAPPGARTRRSAWPAVLALDVLVVLLFAGVGRNAHSLDPARVLETAWPFLTGLLAGWAVWRLPRAPLSIWPHGAALWLTTVAVGMVLRVLAGEGTAPSFVLVTLTVLGALLLGTRCLARLLRRRPSPPTD
;
A
#
# COMPACT_ATOMS: atom_id res chain seq x y z
N MET A 1 9.89 -9.51 59.40
CA MET A 1 10.16 -8.72 58.15
C MET A 1 9.96 -9.65 56.99
N HIS A 2 8.79 -9.59 56.34
CA HIS A 2 8.43 -10.46 55.23
C HIS A 2 8.85 -9.78 53.91
N PRO A 3 9.62 -10.40 53.03
CA PRO A 3 9.93 -9.79 51.75
C PRO A 3 8.66 -9.70 50.90
N PRO A 4 8.45 -8.62 50.14
CA PRO A 4 7.29 -8.50 49.27
C PRO A 4 7.37 -9.57 48.16
N ALA A 5 6.23 -10.20 47.88
CA ALA A 5 6.10 -11.19 46.82
C ALA A 5 6.42 -10.55 45.47
N PRO A 6 7.09 -11.28 44.54
CA PRO A 6 7.37 -10.76 43.19
C PRO A 6 6.05 -10.49 42.49
N THR A 7 5.86 -9.23 42.11
CA THR A 7 4.72 -8.81 41.32
C THR A 7 4.77 -9.51 39.97
N ALA A 8 3.87 -10.48 39.76
CA ALA A 8 3.74 -11.15 38.50
C ALA A 8 3.42 -10.10 37.39
N ALA A 9 4.25 -10.04 36.38
CA ALA A 9 3.99 -9.22 35.21
C ALA A 9 2.64 -9.59 34.60
N PRO A 10 1.81 -8.63 34.17
CA PRO A 10 0.49 -8.94 33.62
C PRO A 10 0.65 -9.80 32.35
N PRO A 11 -0.09 -10.93 32.27
CA PRO A 11 -0.10 -11.75 31.05
C PRO A 11 -0.82 -10.97 29.96
N GLY A 12 -0.10 -10.53 28.92
CA GLY A 12 -0.80 -9.96 27.77
C GLY A 12 -0.17 -8.78 27.08
N ALA A 13 1.13 -8.53 27.19
CA ALA A 13 1.83 -7.73 26.17
C ALA A 13 1.87 -8.53 24.86
N ARG A 14 0.70 -8.75 24.25
CA ARG A 14 0.62 -9.13 22.86
C ARG A 14 1.28 -8.01 22.10
N THR A 15 2.53 -8.23 21.66
CA THR A 15 3.20 -7.38 20.70
C THR A 15 2.19 -7.13 19.57
N ARG A 16 1.63 -5.93 19.51
CA ARG A 16 0.85 -5.50 18.35
C ARG A 16 1.80 -5.62 17.17
N ARG A 17 1.72 -6.75 16.48
CA ARG A 17 2.46 -6.91 15.22
C ARG A 17 2.03 -5.74 14.36
N SER A 18 2.98 -4.86 14.09
CA SER A 18 2.75 -3.69 13.26
C SER A 18 2.22 -4.17 11.91
N ALA A 19 1.02 -3.75 11.54
CA ALA A 19 0.36 -4.22 10.30
C ALA A 19 0.98 -3.59 9.04
N TRP A 20 1.93 -2.68 9.19
CA TRP A 20 2.51 -1.96 8.05
C TRP A 20 3.17 -2.86 6.99
N PRO A 21 3.88 -3.98 7.35
CA PRO A 21 4.49 -4.81 6.31
C PRO A 21 3.45 -5.49 5.42
N ALA A 22 2.32 -5.92 6.01
CA ALA A 22 1.22 -6.52 5.26
C ALA A 22 0.54 -5.50 4.34
N VAL A 23 0.38 -4.26 4.79
CA VAL A 23 -0.19 -3.18 3.97
C VAL A 23 0.76 -2.80 2.84
N LEU A 24 2.07 -2.71 3.10
CA LEU A 24 3.06 -2.48 2.06
C LEU A 24 3.09 -3.61 1.03
N ALA A 25 3.06 -4.86 1.47
CA ALA A 25 3.01 -6.02 0.57
C ALA A 25 1.75 -5.99 -0.32
N LEU A 26 0.61 -5.59 0.24
CA LEU A 26 -0.63 -5.41 -0.51
C LEU A 26 -0.52 -4.26 -1.53
N ASP A 27 0.06 -3.13 -1.16
CA ASP A 27 0.29 -2.01 -2.08
C ASP A 27 1.23 -2.40 -3.23
N VAL A 28 2.30 -3.15 -2.94
CA VAL A 28 3.21 -3.69 -3.97
C VAL A 28 2.45 -4.64 -4.90
N LEU A 29 1.64 -5.55 -4.36
CA LEU A 29 0.81 -6.46 -5.15
C LEU A 29 -0.15 -5.70 -6.07
N VAL A 30 -0.79 -4.65 -5.57
CA VAL A 30 -1.69 -3.78 -6.34
C VAL A 30 -0.96 -3.15 -7.53
N VAL A 31 0.26 -2.64 -7.34
CA VAL A 31 1.06 -2.06 -8.43
C VAL A 31 1.46 -3.13 -9.46
N LEU A 32 1.84 -4.32 -9.01
CA LEU A 32 2.17 -5.45 -9.91
C LEU A 32 0.95 -5.91 -10.71
N LEU A 33 -0.22 -6.01 -10.09
CA LEU A 33 -1.48 -6.33 -10.77
C LEU A 33 -1.83 -5.28 -11.82
N PHE A 34 -1.72 -3.98 -11.47
CA PHE A 34 -1.92 -2.89 -12.41
C PHE A 34 -1.01 -3.02 -13.62
N ALA A 35 0.30 -3.27 -13.40
CA ALA A 35 1.27 -3.42 -14.49
C ALA A 35 0.99 -4.67 -15.35
N GLY A 36 0.55 -5.77 -14.74
CA GLY A 36 0.21 -7.01 -15.44
C GLY A 36 -1.05 -6.89 -16.31
N VAL A 37 -2.11 -6.26 -15.78
CA VAL A 37 -3.37 -6.07 -16.49
C VAL A 37 -3.24 -5.00 -17.60
N GLY A 38 -2.43 -3.97 -17.39
CA GLY A 38 -2.22 -2.89 -18.35
C GLY A 38 -1.50 -3.32 -19.64
N ARG A 39 -0.87 -4.49 -19.64
CA ARG A 39 -0.29 -5.11 -20.84
C ARG A 39 -1.20 -6.28 -21.23
N ASN A 40 -1.85 -6.17 -22.39
CA ASN A 40 -2.73 -7.20 -22.95
C ASN A 40 -2.30 -8.61 -22.57
N ALA A 41 -3.21 -9.36 -21.94
CA ALA A 41 -3.02 -10.60 -21.19
C ALA A 41 -2.44 -11.81 -21.97
N HIS A 42 -1.88 -11.61 -23.17
CA HIS A 42 -1.38 -12.71 -24.00
C HIS A 42 0.04 -13.18 -23.69
N SER A 43 0.77 -12.50 -22.79
CA SER A 43 2.04 -13.01 -22.26
C SER A 43 2.30 -12.38 -20.87
N LEU A 44 1.95 -13.09 -19.83
CA LEU A 44 2.38 -12.78 -18.45
C LEU A 44 3.87 -13.15 -18.29
N ASP A 45 4.73 -12.49 -19.06
CA ASP A 45 6.16 -12.56 -18.88
C ASP A 45 6.52 -11.72 -17.63
N PRO A 46 6.99 -12.34 -16.52
CA PRO A 46 7.30 -11.63 -15.28
C PRO A 46 8.32 -10.49 -15.46
N ALA A 47 9.27 -10.66 -16.38
CA ALA A 47 10.28 -9.65 -16.68
C ALA A 47 9.63 -8.38 -17.26
N ARG A 48 8.69 -8.54 -18.15
CA ARG A 48 7.96 -7.42 -18.78
C ARG A 48 6.99 -6.72 -17.81
N VAL A 49 6.37 -7.49 -16.92
CA VAL A 49 5.54 -6.92 -15.84
C VAL A 49 6.40 -6.06 -14.93
N LEU A 50 7.57 -6.55 -14.54
CA LEU A 50 8.50 -5.81 -13.69
C LEU A 50 9.04 -4.55 -14.39
N GLU A 51 9.36 -4.65 -15.69
CA GLU A 51 9.77 -3.51 -16.52
C GLU A 51 8.72 -2.40 -16.55
N THR A 52 7.44 -2.74 -16.56
CA THR A 52 6.34 -1.75 -16.49
C THR A 52 6.08 -1.27 -15.06
N ALA A 53 6.29 -2.12 -14.06
CA ALA A 53 5.96 -1.83 -12.67
C ALA A 53 7.03 -1.01 -11.93
N TRP A 54 8.32 -1.16 -12.28
CA TRP A 54 9.42 -0.58 -11.50
C TRP A 54 9.32 0.94 -11.28
N PRO A 55 8.84 1.77 -12.24
CA PRO A 55 8.72 3.22 -11.99
C PRO A 55 7.68 3.51 -10.91
N PHE A 56 6.57 2.77 -10.92
CA PHE A 56 5.51 2.92 -9.94
C PHE A 56 5.87 2.31 -8.59
N LEU A 57 6.61 1.20 -8.56
CA LEU A 57 7.16 0.63 -7.33
C LEU A 57 8.14 1.60 -6.66
N THR A 58 8.99 2.25 -7.43
CA THR A 58 9.89 3.29 -6.92
C THR A 58 9.10 4.45 -6.33
N GLY A 59 8.07 4.93 -7.04
CA GLY A 59 7.16 5.97 -6.54
C GLY A 59 6.41 5.56 -5.27
N LEU A 60 5.96 4.30 -5.21
CA LEU A 60 5.29 3.73 -4.03
C LEU A 60 6.23 3.73 -2.81
N LEU A 61 7.44 3.21 -2.96
CA LEU A 61 8.42 3.14 -1.87
C LEU A 61 8.86 4.54 -1.42
N ALA A 62 9.08 5.46 -2.36
CA ALA A 62 9.36 6.85 -2.06
C ALA A 62 8.21 7.49 -1.26
N GLY A 63 6.97 7.30 -1.68
CA GLY A 63 5.79 7.78 -0.96
C GLY A 63 5.67 7.18 0.44
N TRP A 64 5.93 5.88 0.62
CA TRP A 64 5.95 5.23 1.92
C TRP A 64 6.99 5.84 2.86
N ALA A 65 8.19 6.15 2.34
CA ALA A 65 9.27 6.77 3.12
C ALA A 65 8.95 8.23 3.48
N VAL A 66 8.55 9.04 2.51
CA VAL A 66 8.29 10.48 2.68
C VAL A 66 7.12 10.73 3.63
N TRP A 67 6.01 10.02 3.43
CA TRP A 67 4.79 10.22 4.22
C TRP A 67 4.76 9.40 5.52
N ARG A 68 5.86 8.73 5.86
CA ARG A 68 6.03 7.93 7.10
C ARG A 68 4.85 6.98 7.34
N LEU A 69 4.37 6.33 6.30
CA LEU A 69 3.25 5.40 6.32
C LEU A 69 3.36 4.25 7.34
N PRO A 70 4.56 3.75 7.74
CA PRO A 70 4.65 2.76 8.82
C PRO A 70 3.98 3.17 10.12
N ARG A 71 3.77 4.47 10.36
CA ARG A 71 3.08 5.00 11.55
C ARG A 71 1.56 5.03 11.43
N ALA A 72 1.03 5.16 10.19
CA ALA A 72 -0.40 5.22 9.93
C ALA A 72 -0.78 4.51 8.60
N PRO A 73 -0.52 3.18 8.49
CA PRO A 73 -0.58 2.47 7.21
C PRO A 73 -1.97 2.43 6.58
N LEU A 74 -3.03 2.53 7.38
CA LEU A 74 -4.41 2.50 6.92
C LEU A 74 -5.05 3.89 6.79
N SER A 75 -4.27 4.97 6.94
CA SER A 75 -4.79 6.32 6.75
C SER A 75 -5.18 6.54 5.29
N ILE A 76 -6.45 6.92 5.04
CA ILE A 76 -6.94 7.26 3.70
C ILE A 76 -6.59 8.71 3.39
N TRP A 77 -6.90 9.61 4.30
CA TRP A 77 -6.64 11.03 4.18
C TRP A 77 -5.83 11.53 5.39
N PRO A 78 -4.81 12.34 5.19
CA PRO A 78 -4.19 12.77 3.92
C PRO A 78 -3.18 11.75 3.36
N HIS A 79 -2.65 10.80 4.17
CA HIS A 79 -1.50 9.97 3.84
C HIS A 79 -1.73 9.02 2.65
N GLY A 80 -2.90 8.38 2.58
CA GLY A 80 -3.24 7.48 1.47
C GLY A 80 -3.37 8.22 0.13
N ALA A 81 -4.02 9.39 0.14
CA ALA A 81 -4.13 10.23 -1.05
C ALA A 81 -2.76 10.77 -1.48
N ALA A 82 -1.93 11.20 -0.53
CA ALA A 82 -0.57 11.64 -0.80
C ALA A 82 0.30 10.52 -1.37
N LEU A 83 0.20 9.30 -0.83
CA LEU A 83 0.87 8.12 -1.37
C LEU A 83 0.47 7.85 -2.81
N TRP A 84 -0.84 7.81 -3.08
CA TRP A 84 -1.36 7.59 -4.43
C TRP A 84 -0.79 8.61 -5.42
N LEU A 85 -0.91 9.90 -5.12
CA LEU A 85 -0.41 10.97 -5.99
C LEU A 85 1.11 10.89 -6.19
N THR A 86 1.87 10.62 -5.13
CA THR A 86 3.34 10.45 -5.21
C THR A 86 3.70 9.25 -6.08
N THR A 87 3.00 8.11 -5.91
CA THR A 87 3.22 6.89 -6.71
C THR A 87 3.01 7.18 -8.19
N VAL A 88 1.92 7.86 -8.55
CA VAL A 88 1.62 8.18 -9.95
C VAL A 88 2.59 9.23 -10.48
N ALA A 89 2.81 10.33 -9.77
CA ALA A 89 3.68 11.41 -10.22
C ALA A 89 5.13 10.94 -10.45
N VAL A 90 5.72 10.26 -9.47
CA VAL A 90 7.09 9.73 -9.57
C VAL A 90 7.15 8.64 -10.64
N GLY A 91 6.17 7.75 -10.68
CA GLY A 91 6.08 6.70 -11.72
C GLY A 91 6.04 7.28 -13.13
N MET A 92 5.24 8.32 -13.36
CA MET A 92 5.16 8.98 -14.67
C MET A 92 6.46 9.69 -15.04
N VAL A 93 7.08 10.41 -14.11
CA VAL A 93 8.37 11.06 -14.35
C VAL A 93 9.43 10.03 -14.72
N LEU A 94 9.54 8.93 -13.99
CA LEU A 94 10.51 7.88 -14.26
C LEU A 94 10.26 7.19 -15.62
N ARG A 95 8.99 6.99 -16.02
CA ARG A 95 8.65 6.47 -17.36
C ARG A 95 9.14 7.40 -18.46
N VAL A 96 8.93 8.70 -18.34
CA VAL A 96 9.43 9.68 -19.32
C VAL A 96 10.95 9.63 -19.39
N LEU A 97 11.64 9.59 -18.24
CA LEU A 97 13.10 9.50 -18.17
C LEU A 97 13.64 8.19 -18.78
N ALA A 98 12.88 7.11 -18.67
CA ALA A 98 13.21 5.82 -19.29
C ALA A 98 12.92 5.76 -20.80
N GLY A 99 12.42 6.87 -21.40
CA GLY A 99 12.08 6.92 -22.80
C GLY A 99 10.75 6.22 -23.15
N GLU A 100 9.94 5.85 -22.13
CA GLU A 100 8.64 5.26 -22.35
C GLU A 100 7.57 6.35 -22.59
N GLY A 101 6.68 6.13 -23.53
CA GLY A 101 5.60 7.06 -23.84
C GLY A 101 4.60 7.18 -22.69
N THR A 102 4.11 8.41 -22.45
CA THR A 102 3.02 8.69 -21.50
C THR A 102 1.85 9.31 -22.26
N ALA A 103 1.08 8.48 -22.98
CA ALA A 103 -0.15 8.95 -23.59
C ALA A 103 -1.12 9.48 -22.53
N PRO A 104 -1.89 10.56 -22.78
CA PRO A 104 -2.86 11.11 -21.84
C PRO A 104 -3.87 10.07 -21.32
N SER A 105 -4.29 9.14 -22.18
CA SER A 105 -5.16 8.02 -21.80
C SER A 105 -4.49 7.09 -20.77
N PHE A 106 -3.19 6.83 -20.90
CA PHE A 106 -2.43 6.04 -19.94
C PHE A 106 -2.35 6.73 -18.58
N VAL A 107 -2.11 8.05 -18.56
CA VAL A 107 -2.10 8.85 -17.33
C VAL A 107 -3.44 8.77 -16.62
N LEU A 108 -4.55 8.94 -17.36
CA LEU A 108 -5.89 8.90 -16.79
C LEU A 108 -6.23 7.52 -16.22
N VAL A 109 -5.93 6.45 -16.95
CA VAL A 109 -6.14 5.07 -16.50
C VAL A 109 -5.29 4.79 -15.25
N THR A 110 -4.02 5.18 -15.25
CA THR A 110 -3.13 4.99 -14.10
C THR A 110 -3.63 5.73 -12.87
N LEU A 111 -4.02 6.99 -12.99
CA LEU A 111 -4.61 7.76 -11.89
C LEU A 111 -5.86 7.07 -11.33
N THR A 112 -6.78 6.68 -12.20
CA THR A 112 -8.05 6.10 -11.80
C THR A 112 -7.87 4.72 -11.17
N VAL A 113 -7.13 3.83 -11.83
CA VAL A 113 -6.99 2.44 -11.39
C VAL A 113 -6.12 2.34 -10.12
N LEU A 114 -4.95 2.98 -10.10
CA LEU A 114 -4.12 2.98 -8.89
C LEU A 114 -4.80 3.71 -7.73
N GLY A 115 -5.52 4.79 -8.00
CA GLY A 115 -6.31 5.48 -6.97
C GLY A 115 -7.39 4.58 -6.39
N ALA A 116 -8.21 3.96 -7.24
CA ALA A 116 -9.26 3.05 -6.81
C ALA A 116 -8.70 1.86 -6.01
N LEU A 117 -7.59 1.27 -6.46
CA LEU A 117 -6.99 0.11 -5.80
C LEU A 117 -6.28 0.51 -4.48
N LEU A 118 -5.40 1.51 -4.48
CA LEU A 118 -4.65 1.91 -3.29
C LEU A 118 -5.54 2.51 -2.18
N LEU A 119 -6.53 3.30 -2.54
CA LEU A 119 -7.48 3.85 -1.59
C LEU A 119 -8.57 2.84 -1.22
N GLY A 120 -9.01 2.03 -2.19
CA GLY A 120 -10.02 1.00 -2.00
C GLY A 120 -9.58 -0.08 -1.01
N THR A 121 -8.33 -0.56 -1.09
CA THR A 121 -7.78 -1.52 -0.12
C THR A 121 -7.76 -0.97 1.30
N ARG A 122 -7.44 0.31 1.48
CA ARG A 122 -7.47 0.99 2.78
C ARG A 122 -8.90 1.17 3.29
N CYS A 123 -9.81 1.54 2.42
CA CYS A 123 -11.23 1.65 2.75
C CYS A 123 -11.80 0.31 3.22
N LEU A 124 -11.56 -0.75 2.44
CA LEU A 124 -12.00 -2.10 2.76
C LEU A 124 -11.40 -2.61 4.09
N ALA A 125 -10.10 -2.41 4.30
CA ALA A 125 -9.44 -2.81 5.55
C ALA A 125 -10.02 -2.08 6.77
N ARG A 126 -10.40 -0.81 6.63
CA ARG A 126 -11.08 -0.05 7.70
C ARG A 126 -12.48 -0.57 7.98
N LEU A 127 -13.25 -0.87 6.94
CA LEU A 127 -14.61 -1.41 7.07
C LEU A 127 -14.60 -2.76 7.76
N LEU A 128 -13.67 -3.66 7.39
CA LEU A 128 -13.52 -4.98 8.02
C LEU A 128 -13.12 -4.88 9.49
N ARG A 129 -12.32 -3.88 9.88
CA ARG A 129 -11.94 -3.64 11.27
C ARG A 129 -13.04 -3.02 12.14
N ARG A 130 -14.06 -2.41 11.51
CA ARG A 130 -15.20 -1.79 12.21
C ARG A 130 -16.33 -2.77 12.54
N ARG A 131 -16.16 -4.10 12.30
CA ARG A 131 -17.16 -5.09 12.68
C ARG A 131 -17.38 -4.99 14.19
N PRO A 132 -18.61 -4.71 14.66
CA PRO A 132 -18.93 -4.67 16.08
C PRO A 132 -18.67 -6.06 16.66
N SER A 133 -18.08 -6.14 17.85
CA SER A 133 -18.11 -7.37 18.62
C SER A 133 -19.57 -7.74 18.88
N PRO A 134 -19.99 -9.01 18.74
CA PRO A 134 -21.32 -9.42 19.10
C PRO A 134 -21.55 -9.07 20.56
N PRO A 135 -22.77 -8.62 20.94
CA PRO A 135 -23.09 -8.37 22.34
C PRO A 135 -22.89 -9.68 23.10
N THR A 136 -22.12 -9.61 24.17
CA THR A 136 -22.01 -10.68 25.16
C THR A 136 -23.25 -10.58 26.03
N ASP A 137 -24.25 -11.43 25.78
CA ASP A 137 -25.35 -11.67 26.72
C ASP A 137 -24.83 -12.39 27.97
#